data_fc1b7b826f9b295e3e304820032af61a
#
_entry.id   fc1b7b826f9b295e3e304820032af61a
#
_cell.length_a   1.000
_cell.length_b   1.000
_cell.length_c   1.000
_cell.angle_alpha   90.00
_cell.angle_beta   90.00
_cell.angle_gamma   90.00
#
_symmetry.space_group_name_H-M   'P 1'
#
loop_
_entity.id
_entity.type
_entity.pdbx_description
1 polymer ?
#
loop_
_entity_poly.entity_id
_entity_poly.type
_entity_poly.pdbx_seq_one_letter_code
_entity_poly.pdbx_strand_id
1 'polypeptide(L)'
;MIKPTALTGAVLLVVTATILAGSCAQSSSDSDDGDGDYLELPPRASSSPAPFCGVVLWQANSEIEAFKASVSLEFSYFYYSDVASDDPAGGYQYNWAVVDAFLASAASRGHHGIVRFRDTDPELGTVERSLPDSLWTGTREADYDEGIDGEPVKRVVFPDWSNPALPAFIVSFYEALAARYPDQSTGLGYIEVGFGLWGEYHIDWDNLGNFSSTDCDTPEEALGRLFPAKADQRTMLTGIGDALTTIPWGISIDAADTDFGPYDADELPAGSPAFGLFDDSLLHEEWEETNYGNWEYFYSAYPARMNGGEFSYYTDYDQEHALDANGPNGVSLAEAARDCCISFVIGDGQSEYVTADALAAAGRQLGYALAIEDATILEGTVTITVRNSGCAVIPYHLYAAFGTVQSTQSLKGLLPDDSRDLTLTITDPDPDTFHFTSPVLLSGQVVAYTVE
;
A
#
# COMPACT_ATOMS: atom_id res chain seq x y z
N MET A 1 -7.82 21.14 -38.92
CA MET A 1 -8.03 22.59 -38.94
C MET A 1 -9.49 22.85 -38.69
N ILE A 2 -9.88 23.14 -37.48
CA ILE A 2 -11.01 24.02 -37.06
C ILE A 2 -10.89 24.06 -35.51
N LYS A 3 -10.47 25.19 -34.99
CA LYS A 3 -10.48 25.51 -33.55
C LYS A 3 -11.89 25.94 -33.15
N PRO A 4 -12.37 25.62 -31.98
CA PRO A 4 -13.41 26.39 -31.32
C PRO A 4 -12.81 27.35 -30.29
N THR A 5 -13.35 28.52 -30.31
CA THR A 5 -13.06 29.74 -29.57
C THR A 5 -13.55 29.63 -28.12
N ALA A 6 -12.71 30.06 -27.19
CA ALA A 6 -13.05 30.22 -25.77
C ALA A 6 -14.08 31.33 -25.55
N LEU A 7 -15.04 31.07 -24.65
CA LEU A 7 -15.94 32.09 -24.11
C LEU A 7 -15.67 32.21 -22.61
N THR A 8 -14.95 33.25 -22.24
CA THR A 8 -14.73 33.70 -20.86
C THR A 8 -15.97 34.42 -20.34
N GLY A 9 -16.55 33.93 -19.27
CA GLY A 9 -17.58 34.60 -18.50
C GLY A 9 -17.23 34.61 -17.02
N ALA A 10 -16.55 35.66 -16.56
CA ALA A 10 -16.31 35.91 -15.14
C ALA A 10 -17.57 36.47 -14.47
N VAL A 11 -18.13 35.77 -13.51
CA VAL A 11 -19.16 36.29 -12.61
C VAL A 11 -18.49 36.70 -11.32
N LEU A 12 -18.41 38.02 -11.09
CA LEU A 12 -17.91 38.63 -9.86
C LEU A 12 -19.06 38.67 -8.83
N LEU A 13 -18.98 37.82 -7.79
CA LEU A 13 -19.92 37.89 -6.68
C LEU A 13 -19.32 38.78 -5.57
N VAL A 14 -19.88 39.99 -5.43
CA VAL A 14 -19.54 40.90 -4.34
C VAL A 14 -20.44 40.56 -3.14
N VAL A 15 -19.82 40.00 -2.07
CA VAL A 15 -20.52 39.81 -0.79
C VAL A 15 -20.18 41.00 0.12
N THR A 16 -21.15 41.86 0.34
CA THR A 16 -21.08 42.98 1.29
C THR A 16 -21.39 42.44 2.69
N ALA A 17 -20.40 42.40 3.58
CA ALA A 17 -20.58 42.10 4.98
C ALA A 17 -21.09 43.35 5.73
N THR A 18 -22.32 43.29 6.25
CA THR A 18 -22.88 44.29 7.14
C THR A 18 -22.56 43.90 8.58
N ILE A 19 -21.67 44.67 9.21
CA ILE A 19 -21.38 44.53 10.65
C ILE A 19 -22.51 45.20 11.42
N LEU A 20 -23.33 44.41 12.11
CA LEU A 20 -24.27 44.88 13.13
C LEU A 20 -23.64 44.72 14.50
N ALA A 21 -23.24 45.85 15.06
CA ALA A 21 -22.88 45.90 16.47
C ALA A 21 -24.16 45.84 17.34
N GLY A 22 -24.37 44.70 17.96
CA GLY A 22 -25.46 44.45 18.91
C GLY A 22 -24.90 44.36 20.31
N SER A 23 -25.35 45.26 21.17
CA SER A 23 -25.03 45.44 22.57
C SER A 23 -25.37 44.20 23.41
N CYS A 24 -24.43 43.77 24.26
CA CYS A 24 -24.63 42.75 25.29
C CYS A 24 -25.74 43.13 26.26
N ALA A 25 -26.74 42.26 26.38
CA ALA A 25 -27.51 42.08 27.59
C ALA A 25 -27.18 40.69 28.14
N GLN A 26 -26.48 40.64 29.29
CA GLN A 26 -26.32 39.43 30.07
C GLN A 26 -27.70 38.99 30.57
N SER A 27 -28.19 37.85 30.08
CA SER A 27 -29.19 37.06 30.79
C SER A 27 -28.52 35.74 31.15
N SER A 28 -28.20 35.58 32.42
CA SER A 28 -27.88 34.28 33.00
C SER A 28 -29.13 33.41 32.94
N SER A 29 -29.13 32.46 32.03
CA SER A 29 -29.94 31.26 32.12
C SER A 29 -28.94 30.10 32.20
N ASP A 30 -28.78 29.59 33.43
CA ASP A 30 -28.22 28.25 33.64
C ASP A 30 -29.14 27.25 32.91
N SER A 31 -28.84 26.94 31.69
CA SER A 31 -29.24 25.70 31.03
C SER A 31 -28.08 24.74 31.29
N ASP A 32 -28.27 23.90 32.27
CA ASP A 32 -27.52 22.67 32.52
C ASP A 32 -27.80 21.71 31.32
N ASP A 33 -27.32 22.10 30.14
CA ASP A 33 -27.20 21.22 29.00
C ASP A 33 -25.95 20.39 29.23
N GLY A 34 -26.12 19.11 29.52
CA GLY A 34 -25.11 18.13 29.91
C GLY A 34 -23.97 17.94 28.91
N ASP A 35 -23.27 19.02 28.60
CA ASP A 35 -21.97 19.01 27.96
C ASP A 35 -20.92 18.60 29.00
N GLY A 36 -20.19 17.49 28.73
CA GLY A 36 -19.15 17.01 29.63
C GLY A 36 -18.04 18.04 29.82
N ASP A 37 -17.29 17.88 30.90
CA ASP A 37 -16.11 18.70 31.14
C ASP A 37 -15.08 18.47 30.03
N TYR A 38 -14.50 19.54 29.49
CA TYR A 38 -13.44 19.45 28.48
C TYR A 38 -12.17 18.83 29.11
N LEU A 39 -11.57 17.89 28.39
CA LEU A 39 -10.34 17.21 28.78
C LEU A 39 -9.17 17.67 27.88
N GLU A 40 -8.27 18.48 28.42
CA GLU A 40 -7.09 18.93 27.70
C GLU A 40 -6.08 17.80 27.54
N LEU A 41 -5.81 17.37 26.30
CA LEU A 41 -4.83 16.33 25.97
C LEU A 41 -3.56 16.98 25.40
N PRO A 42 -2.36 16.53 25.84
CA PRO A 42 -1.11 17.00 25.24
C PRO A 42 -0.92 16.39 23.85
N PRO A 43 -0.45 17.16 22.83
CA PRO A 43 -0.12 16.59 21.53
C PRO A 43 1.07 15.64 21.62
N ARG A 44 1.13 14.65 20.74
CA ARG A 44 2.23 13.69 20.65
C ARG A 44 2.89 13.74 19.29
N ALA A 45 4.05 14.36 19.22
CA ALA A 45 4.84 14.43 17.98
C ALA A 45 5.67 13.16 17.75
N SER A 46 5.94 12.85 16.49
CA SER A 46 6.94 11.88 16.06
C SER A 46 7.78 12.47 14.94
N SER A 47 9.08 12.18 14.94
CA SER A 47 9.97 12.46 13.81
C SER A 47 9.87 11.39 12.71
N SER A 48 9.43 10.19 13.07
CA SER A 48 9.25 9.05 12.15
C SER A 48 7.86 9.09 11.48
N PRO A 49 7.69 8.47 10.31
CA PRO A 49 6.39 8.20 9.71
C PRO A 49 5.47 7.42 10.67
N ALA A 50 4.17 7.48 10.43
CA ALA A 50 3.22 6.64 11.15
C ALA A 50 3.49 5.15 10.88
N PRO A 51 3.21 4.24 11.82
CA PRO A 51 3.31 2.81 11.57
C PRO A 51 2.53 2.40 10.31
N PHE A 52 3.09 1.51 9.50
CA PHE A 52 2.55 1.06 8.20
C PHE A 52 2.50 2.14 7.11
N CYS A 53 3.20 3.26 7.28
CA CYS A 53 3.21 4.37 6.32
C CYS A 53 4.64 4.83 6.04
N GLY A 54 4.81 5.51 4.89
CA GLY A 54 6.04 6.23 4.59
C GLY A 54 6.81 5.69 3.40
N VAL A 55 8.00 6.26 3.18
CA VAL A 55 8.94 5.72 2.19
C VAL A 55 9.52 4.43 2.73
N VAL A 56 9.65 3.43 1.87
CA VAL A 56 10.08 2.07 2.19
C VAL A 56 11.46 1.84 1.58
N LEU A 57 12.36 1.27 2.36
CA LEU A 57 13.66 0.82 1.86
C LEU A 57 13.66 -0.71 1.73
N TRP A 58 14.47 -1.23 0.82
CA TRP A 58 14.68 -2.66 0.73
C TRP A 58 15.46 -3.16 1.94
N GLN A 59 15.15 -4.36 2.39
CA GLN A 59 15.90 -5.03 3.46
C GLN A 59 17.41 -5.11 3.17
N ALA A 60 17.77 -5.22 1.89
CA ALA A 60 19.15 -5.32 1.44
C ALA A 60 19.87 -3.96 1.32
N ASN A 61 19.17 -2.84 1.55
CA ASN A 61 19.77 -1.52 1.48
C ASN A 61 20.92 -1.37 2.49
N SER A 62 22.09 -0.98 2.01
CA SER A 62 23.29 -0.85 2.85
C SER A 62 23.18 0.25 3.90
N GLU A 63 22.32 1.24 3.67
CA GLU A 63 22.11 2.40 4.55
C GLU A 63 20.94 2.21 5.53
N ILE A 64 20.25 1.06 5.51
CA ILE A 64 19.03 0.80 6.30
C ILE A 64 19.20 1.13 7.79
N GLU A 65 20.35 0.87 8.38
CA GLU A 65 20.63 1.19 9.78
C GLU A 65 20.75 2.70 10.04
N ALA A 66 21.26 3.46 9.06
CA ALA A 66 21.37 4.92 9.16
C ALA A 66 19.98 5.58 8.99
N PHE A 67 19.10 4.98 8.20
CA PHE A 67 17.77 5.49 7.89
C PHE A 67 16.64 4.86 8.73
N LYS A 68 16.94 3.97 9.69
CA LYS A 68 15.92 3.23 10.44
C LYS A 68 14.89 4.07 11.20
N ALA A 69 15.24 5.30 11.58
CA ALA A 69 14.27 6.20 12.21
C ALA A 69 13.40 6.96 11.20
N SER A 70 13.72 6.86 9.90
CA SER A 70 13.04 7.58 8.82
C SER A 70 12.03 6.74 8.07
N VAL A 71 11.95 5.44 8.36
CA VAL A 71 11.05 4.50 7.72
C VAL A 71 10.28 3.70 8.78
N SER A 72 9.13 3.16 8.43
CA SER A 72 8.35 2.26 9.29
C SER A 72 8.11 0.88 8.65
N LEU A 73 8.53 0.75 7.39
CA LEU A 73 8.34 -0.43 6.55
C LEU A 73 9.64 -0.77 5.82
N GLU A 74 9.85 -2.05 5.56
CA GLU A 74 10.92 -2.57 4.70
C GLU A 74 10.33 -3.51 3.66
N PHE A 75 10.98 -3.62 2.51
CA PHE A 75 10.51 -4.44 1.40
C PHE A 75 11.48 -5.57 1.08
N SER A 76 10.95 -6.72 0.63
CA SER A 76 11.74 -7.80 0.05
C SER A 76 10.95 -8.61 -0.97
N TYR A 77 11.63 -8.96 -2.07
CA TYR A 77 11.17 -9.98 -3.01
C TYR A 77 11.52 -11.38 -2.53
N PHE A 78 10.70 -12.33 -2.93
CA PHE A 78 10.96 -13.77 -2.82
C PHE A 78 10.45 -14.50 -4.06
N TYR A 79 11.10 -15.60 -4.42
CA TYR A 79 10.52 -16.56 -5.33
C TYR A 79 9.61 -17.53 -4.56
N TYR A 80 8.59 -18.05 -5.21
CA TYR A 80 7.79 -19.11 -4.57
C TYR A 80 8.64 -20.31 -4.17
N SER A 81 9.69 -20.63 -4.96
CA SER A 81 10.64 -21.72 -4.68
C SER A 81 11.53 -21.49 -3.44
N ASP A 82 11.71 -20.25 -2.99
CA ASP A 82 12.44 -19.97 -1.75
C ASP A 82 11.72 -20.53 -0.51
N VAL A 83 10.42 -20.69 -0.64
CA VAL A 83 9.53 -21.11 0.45
C VAL A 83 8.89 -22.46 0.19
N ALA A 84 8.46 -22.73 -1.04
CA ALA A 84 7.70 -23.93 -1.40
C ALA A 84 8.55 -24.92 -2.19
N SER A 85 8.40 -26.20 -1.89
CA SER A 85 8.98 -27.31 -2.65
C SER A 85 8.00 -28.49 -2.72
N ASP A 86 8.23 -29.39 -3.67
CA ASP A 86 7.40 -30.59 -3.81
C ASP A 86 7.50 -31.47 -2.55
N ASP A 87 6.36 -31.93 -2.04
CA ASP A 87 6.31 -32.93 -0.97
C ASP A 87 6.36 -34.34 -1.58
N PRO A 88 7.30 -35.22 -1.17
CA PRO A 88 7.33 -36.60 -1.62
C PRO A 88 6.04 -37.39 -1.36
N ALA A 89 5.21 -36.96 -0.42
CA ALA A 89 3.91 -37.54 -0.13
C ALA A 89 2.79 -37.01 -1.05
N GLY A 90 3.09 -36.02 -1.88
CA GLY A 90 2.17 -35.32 -2.78
C GLY A 90 1.77 -33.94 -2.27
N GLY A 91 1.62 -32.98 -3.19
CA GLY A 91 1.39 -31.58 -2.87
C GLY A 91 2.70 -30.83 -2.57
N TYR A 92 2.64 -29.83 -1.68
CA TYR A 92 3.76 -28.93 -1.41
C TYR A 92 4.07 -28.86 0.08
N GLN A 93 5.35 -28.71 0.41
CA GLN A 93 5.82 -28.38 1.74
C GLN A 93 6.37 -26.95 1.76
N TYR A 94 6.19 -26.24 2.87
CA TYR A 94 6.57 -24.83 3.00
C TYR A 94 7.65 -24.66 4.08
N ASN A 95 8.72 -23.96 3.73
CA ASN A 95 9.78 -23.54 4.65
C ASN A 95 9.87 -22.01 4.67
N TRP A 96 9.28 -21.39 5.67
CA TRP A 96 9.20 -19.93 5.80
C TRP A 96 10.47 -19.28 6.36
N ALA A 97 11.57 -19.99 6.53
CA ALA A 97 12.76 -19.52 7.25
C ALA A 97 13.34 -18.21 6.65
N VAL A 98 13.29 -18.03 5.33
CA VAL A 98 13.79 -16.81 4.68
C VAL A 98 12.89 -15.60 4.96
N VAL A 99 11.58 -15.79 4.91
CA VAL A 99 10.59 -14.74 5.23
C VAL A 99 10.62 -14.43 6.73
N ASP A 100 10.69 -15.45 7.59
CA ASP A 100 10.83 -15.27 9.05
C ASP A 100 12.09 -14.45 9.39
N ALA A 101 13.22 -14.73 8.71
CA ALA A 101 14.47 -14.00 8.93
C ALA A 101 14.36 -12.53 8.49
N PHE A 102 13.71 -12.26 7.36
CA PHE A 102 13.40 -10.91 6.90
C PHE A 102 12.56 -10.16 7.92
N LEU A 103 11.41 -10.71 8.30
CA LEU A 103 10.48 -10.06 9.23
C LEU A 103 11.12 -9.83 10.61
N ALA A 104 11.91 -10.79 11.12
CA ALA A 104 12.65 -10.61 12.37
C ALA A 104 13.70 -9.50 12.28
N SER A 105 14.39 -9.39 11.15
CA SER A 105 15.36 -8.32 10.89
C SER A 105 14.68 -6.94 10.88
N ALA A 106 13.59 -6.78 10.13
CA ALA A 106 12.81 -5.55 10.07
C ALA A 106 12.24 -5.18 11.45
N ALA A 107 11.63 -6.15 12.15
CA ALA A 107 11.08 -5.94 13.48
C ALA A 107 12.14 -5.52 14.51
N SER A 108 13.39 -5.97 14.36
CA SER A 108 14.50 -5.54 15.24
C SER A 108 14.82 -4.04 15.13
N ARG A 109 14.45 -3.41 14.02
CA ARG A 109 14.53 -1.97 13.76
C ARG A 109 13.23 -1.23 14.08
N GLY A 110 12.15 -1.96 14.42
CA GLY A 110 10.82 -1.41 14.67
C GLY A 110 9.97 -1.27 13.39
N HIS A 111 10.29 -2.02 12.33
CA HIS A 111 9.62 -1.93 11.04
C HIS A 111 8.81 -3.19 10.75
N HIS A 112 7.69 -3.03 10.01
CA HIS A 112 6.98 -4.14 9.41
C HIS A 112 7.53 -4.44 8.03
N GLY A 113 7.38 -5.70 7.56
CA GLY A 113 7.80 -6.11 6.23
C GLY A 113 6.68 -6.02 5.20
N ILE A 114 7.04 -5.64 3.99
CA ILE A 114 6.24 -5.82 2.78
C ILE A 114 6.89 -6.93 1.98
N VAL A 115 6.11 -7.86 1.46
CA VAL A 115 6.62 -8.97 0.64
C VAL A 115 5.91 -9.05 -0.69
N ARG A 116 6.66 -9.41 -1.75
CA ARG A 116 6.14 -9.77 -3.07
C ARG A 116 6.75 -11.10 -3.51
N PHE A 117 5.91 -12.04 -3.96
CA PHE A 117 6.38 -13.32 -4.50
C PHE A 117 6.31 -13.30 -6.02
N ARG A 118 7.41 -13.69 -6.67
CA ARG A 118 7.55 -13.64 -8.12
C ARG A 118 7.48 -15.03 -8.74
N ASP A 119 6.70 -15.19 -9.80
CA ASP A 119 6.67 -16.37 -10.66
C ASP A 119 7.57 -16.22 -11.88
N THR A 120 7.78 -15.00 -12.35
CA THR A 120 8.60 -14.67 -13.51
C THR A 120 9.53 -13.51 -13.16
N ASP A 121 10.78 -13.63 -13.54
CA ASP A 121 11.79 -12.63 -13.28
C ASP A 121 12.85 -12.59 -14.37
N PRO A 122 13.00 -11.46 -15.08
CA PRO A 122 14.04 -11.32 -16.11
C PRO A 122 15.47 -11.49 -15.58
N GLU A 123 15.71 -11.23 -14.30
CA GLU A 123 17.03 -11.33 -13.67
C GLU A 123 17.41 -12.78 -13.31
N LEU A 124 16.42 -13.68 -13.21
CA LEU A 124 16.66 -15.07 -12.81
C LEU A 124 17.39 -15.89 -13.88
N GLY A 125 17.27 -15.51 -15.15
CA GLY A 125 17.81 -16.26 -16.28
C GLY A 125 17.09 -17.59 -16.52
N THR A 126 17.76 -18.52 -17.22
CA THR A 126 17.12 -19.78 -17.68
C THR A 126 17.45 -21.02 -16.82
N VAL A 127 18.25 -20.87 -15.80
CA VAL A 127 18.77 -22.00 -14.99
C VAL A 127 18.06 -22.13 -13.66
N GLU A 128 17.82 -21.00 -13.01
CA GLU A 128 17.16 -20.95 -11.72
C GLU A 128 15.63 -21.02 -11.89
N ARG A 129 14.92 -21.38 -10.82
CA ARG A 129 13.48 -21.63 -10.86
C ARG A 129 12.78 -20.80 -9.79
N SER A 130 11.75 -20.10 -10.20
CA SER A 130 10.88 -19.33 -9.30
C SER A 130 9.77 -20.14 -8.64
N LEU A 131 9.52 -21.38 -9.10
CA LEU A 131 8.44 -22.27 -8.67
C LEU A 131 8.97 -23.65 -8.26
N PRO A 132 8.21 -24.46 -7.50
CA PRO A 132 8.51 -25.88 -7.27
C PRO A 132 8.72 -26.66 -8.56
N ASP A 133 9.57 -27.69 -8.52
CA ASP A 133 10.00 -28.46 -9.70
C ASP A 133 8.84 -29.06 -10.50
N SER A 134 7.80 -29.55 -9.83
CA SER A 134 6.63 -30.13 -10.50
C SER A 134 5.84 -29.12 -11.33
N LEU A 135 5.93 -27.83 -11.00
CA LEU A 135 5.27 -26.74 -11.72
C LEU A 135 6.17 -26.12 -12.80
N TRP A 136 7.47 -26.41 -12.78
CA TRP A 136 8.45 -25.89 -13.74
C TRP A 136 8.53 -26.75 -15.02
N THR A 137 7.42 -27.34 -15.44
CA THR A 137 7.32 -28.19 -16.64
C THR A 137 6.51 -27.46 -17.70
N GLY A 138 6.96 -27.55 -18.97
CA GLY A 138 6.28 -26.87 -20.08
C GLY A 138 6.53 -25.38 -20.15
N THR A 139 7.54 -24.89 -19.42
CA THR A 139 7.96 -23.47 -19.45
C THR A 139 8.26 -23.00 -20.87
N ARG A 140 8.08 -21.73 -21.10
CA ARG A 140 8.38 -21.05 -22.35
C ARG A 140 9.38 -19.95 -22.13
N GLU A 141 10.19 -19.67 -23.13
CA GLU A 141 11.20 -18.64 -23.07
C GLU A 141 10.93 -17.58 -24.11
N ALA A 142 11.20 -16.34 -23.78
CA ALA A 142 11.22 -15.22 -24.71
C ALA A 142 12.44 -14.34 -24.45
N ASP A 143 12.88 -13.61 -25.48
CA ASP A 143 13.78 -12.50 -25.29
C ASP A 143 12.97 -11.30 -24.81
N TYR A 144 13.46 -10.61 -23.79
CA TYR A 144 12.87 -9.42 -23.22
C TYR A 144 13.83 -8.24 -23.35
N ASP A 145 13.39 -7.19 -24.01
CA ASP A 145 14.09 -5.93 -24.19
C ASP A 145 13.42 -4.86 -23.33
N GLU A 146 14.00 -4.55 -22.20
CA GLU A 146 13.45 -3.59 -21.24
C GLU A 146 13.38 -2.15 -21.78
N GLY A 147 13.98 -1.91 -22.97
CA GLY A 147 13.98 -0.59 -23.60
C GLY A 147 14.91 0.43 -22.96
N ILE A 148 15.71 0.01 -21.99
CA ILE A 148 16.68 0.89 -21.29
C ILE A 148 17.97 0.93 -22.07
N ASP A 149 18.45 2.13 -22.43
CA ASP A 149 19.69 2.34 -23.18
C ASP A 149 20.90 1.75 -22.46
N GLY A 150 21.50 0.73 -23.09
CA GLY A 150 22.70 0.08 -22.59
C GLY A 150 22.46 -1.22 -21.81
N GLU A 151 21.22 -1.54 -21.47
CA GLU A 151 20.88 -2.83 -20.89
C GLU A 151 20.81 -3.93 -21.98
N PRO A 152 21.29 -5.14 -21.69
CA PRO A 152 21.22 -6.24 -22.63
C PRO A 152 19.82 -6.85 -22.68
N VAL A 153 19.41 -7.32 -23.86
CA VAL A 153 18.24 -8.17 -23.99
C VAL A 153 18.41 -9.41 -23.11
N LYS A 154 17.43 -9.65 -22.24
CA LYS A 154 17.44 -10.75 -21.26
C LYS A 154 16.66 -11.96 -21.82
N ARG A 155 17.06 -13.18 -21.46
CA ARG A 155 16.29 -14.39 -21.79
C ARG A 155 15.43 -14.75 -20.59
N VAL A 156 14.12 -14.57 -20.69
CA VAL A 156 13.16 -14.77 -19.61
C VAL A 156 12.46 -16.12 -19.76
N VAL A 157 12.21 -16.79 -18.66
CA VAL A 157 11.46 -18.06 -18.61
C VAL A 157 10.14 -17.83 -17.89
N PHE A 158 9.06 -18.12 -18.61
CA PHE A 158 7.69 -18.05 -18.10
C PHE A 158 7.20 -19.43 -17.68
N PRO A 159 6.48 -19.55 -16.55
CA PRO A 159 5.77 -20.78 -16.19
C PRO A 159 4.70 -21.13 -17.24
N ASP A 160 4.32 -22.40 -17.32
CA ASP A 160 3.22 -22.82 -18.18
C ASP A 160 1.87 -22.60 -17.51
N TRP A 161 1.27 -21.43 -17.71
CA TRP A 161 -0.04 -21.09 -17.15
C TRP A 161 -1.20 -21.92 -17.71
N SER A 162 -0.97 -22.76 -18.73
CA SER A 162 -1.94 -23.78 -19.15
C SER A 162 -1.97 -25.01 -18.22
N ASN A 163 -1.02 -25.12 -17.30
CA ASN A 163 -1.00 -26.16 -16.29
C ASN A 163 -2.00 -25.82 -15.17
N PRO A 164 -3.11 -26.55 -15.01
CA PRO A 164 -4.14 -26.24 -14.01
C PRO A 164 -3.65 -26.41 -12.55
N ALA A 165 -2.51 -27.04 -12.33
CA ALA A 165 -1.89 -27.14 -11.02
C ALA A 165 -1.30 -25.80 -10.55
N LEU A 166 -0.94 -24.90 -11.47
CA LEU A 166 -0.31 -23.63 -11.11
C LEU A 166 -1.28 -22.66 -10.42
N PRO A 167 -2.48 -22.35 -10.96
CA PRO A 167 -3.45 -21.53 -10.23
C PRO A 167 -3.85 -22.12 -8.86
N ALA A 168 -3.99 -23.47 -8.79
CA ALA A 168 -4.30 -24.14 -7.53
C ALA A 168 -3.15 -24.02 -6.51
N PHE A 169 -1.90 -24.09 -6.97
CA PHE A 169 -0.72 -23.88 -6.14
C PHE A 169 -0.72 -22.44 -5.56
N ILE A 170 -0.95 -21.42 -6.38
CA ILE A 170 -0.97 -20.03 -5.95
C ILE A 170 -1.96 -19.83 -4.80
N VAL A 171 -3.20 -20.33 -4.94
CA VAL A 171 -4.21 -20.23 -3.87
C VAL A 171 -3.73 -20.94 -2.60
N SER A 172 -3.25 -22.18 -2.71
CA SER A 172 -2.78 -22.96 -1.55
C SER A 172 -1.54 -22.34 -0.88
N PHE A 173 -0.69 -21.65 -1.64
CA PHE A 173 0.45 -20.93 -1.13
C PHE A 173 0.01 -19.76 -0.22
N TYR A 174 -0.94 -18.93 -0.67
CA TYR A 174 -1.45 -17.82 0.13
C TYR A 174 -2.30 -18.28 1.32
N GLU A 175 -2.99 -19.43 1.23
CA GLU A 175 -3.62 -20.09 2.39
C GLU A 175 -2.56 -20.49 3.44
N ALA A 176 -1.45 -21.09 3.01
CA ALA A 176 -0.35 -21.48 3.90
C ALA A 176 0.36 -20.25 4.48
N LEU A 177 0.53 -19.18 3.70
CA LEU A 177 1.09 -17.91 4.15
C LEU A 177 0.20 -17.27 5.22
N ALA A 178 -1.11 -17.18 5.00
CA ALA A 178 -2.08 -16.65 5.97
C ALA A 178 -2.11 -17.49 7.26
N ALA A 179 -1.98 -18.81 7.16
CA ALA A 179 -1.89 -19.69 8.32
C ALA A 179 -0.59 -19.47 9.11
N ARG A 180 0.53 -19.16 8.43
CA ARG A 180 1.82 -18.85 9.04
C ARG A 180 1.84 -17.48 9.70
N TYR A 181 1.28 -16.48 9.04
CA TYR A 181 1.23 -15.08 9.45
C TYR A 181 -0.23 -14.64 9.61
N PRO A 182 -0.87 -14.97 10.76
CA PRO A 182 -2.32 -14.79 10.91
C PRO A 182 -2.76 -13.33 11.04
N ASP A 183 -1.84 -12.42 11.36
CA ASP A 183 -2.09 -10.97 11.44
C ASP A 183 -0.77 -10.19 11.40
N GLN A 184 -0.87 -8.86 11.38
CA GLN A 184 0.27 -7.95 11.29
C GLN A 184 1.18 -7.95 12.54
N SER A 185 0.78 -8.57 13.67
CA SER A 185 1.63 -8.70 14.87
C SER A 185 2.85 -9.60 14.63
N THR A 186 2.82 -10.40 13.56
CA THR A 186 3.95 -11.22 13.11
C THR A 186 5.07 -10.42 12.44
N GLY A 187 4.87 -9.12 12.23
CA GLY A 187 5.77 -8.24 11.51
C GLY A 187 5.47 -8.12 10.01
N LEU A 188 4.57 -8.94 9.45
CA LEU A 188 4.14 -8.83 8.06
C LEU A 188 3.08 -7.73 7.93
N GLY A 189 3.46 -6.59 7.31
CA GLY A 189 2.63 -5.39 7.22
C GLY A 189 1.72 -5.37 6.00
N TYR A 190 2.23 -5.82 4.85
CA TYR A 190 1.52 -5.78 3.58
C TYR A 190 2.02 -6.87 2.63
N ILE A 191 1.18 -7.28 1.69
CA ILE A 191 1.53 -8.25 0.65
C ILE A 191 1.18 -7.65 -0.71
N GLU A 192 2.17 -7.54 -1.58
CA GLU A 192 1.96 -7.23 -2.98
C GLU A 192 1.79 -8.54 -3.74
N VAL A 193 0.70 -8.63 -4.49
CA VAL A 193 0.30 -9.83 -5.22
C VAL A 193 0.28 -9.50 -6.71
N GLY A 194 1.00 -10.29 -7.50
CA GLY A 194 1.00 -10.13 -8.95
C GLY A 194 1.45 -11.40 -9.66
N PHE A 195 1.40 -11.34 -10.98
CA PHE A 195 1.80 -12.40 -11.89
C PHE A 195 2.62 -11.78 -13.02
N GLY A 196 3.44 -12.60 -13.68
CA GLY A 196 4.29 -12.14 -14.77
C GLY A 196 5.58 -11.49 -14.31
N LEU A 197 6.10 -10.57 -15.09
CA LEU A 197 7.40 -9.94 -14.85
C LEU A 197 7.43 -9.29 -13.46
N TRP A 198 8.45 -9.57 -12.67
CA TRP A 198 8.67 -9.12 -11.29
C TRP A 198 7.51 -9.33 -10.31
N GLY A 199 6.43 -10.02 -10.73
CA GLY A 199 5.20 -10.13 -9.95
C GLY A 199 4.41 -8.81 -9.90
N GLU A 200 4.53 -7.97 -10.92
CA GLU A 200 3.92 -6.64 -11.03
C GLU A 200 2.63 -6.65 -11.85
N TYR A 201 2.11 -7.82 -12.14
CA TYR A 201 0.84 -8.00 -12.85
C TYR A 201 0.87 -7.65 -14.33
N HIS A 202 2.04 -7.69 -14.95
CA HIS A 202 2.17 -7.44 -16.38
C HIS A 202 3.14 -8.42 -17.06
N ILE A 203 3.15 -8.42 -18.37
CA ILE A 203 4.00 -9.26 -19.21
C ILE A 203 4.83 -8.43 -20.20
N ASP A 204 4.53 -7.13 -20.31
CA ASP A 204 5.24 -6.19 -21.18
C ASP A 204 5.39 -6.72 -22.61
N TRP A 205 4.23 -7.06 -23.19
CA TRP A 205 4.12 -7.84 -24.44
C TRP A 205 4.92 -7.26 -25.61
N ASP A 206 4.91 -5.95 -25.77
CA ASP A 206 5.56 -5.29 -26.91
C ASP A 206 7.09 -5.40 -26.87
N ASN A 207 7.65 -5.67 -25.71
CA ASN A 207 9.08 -5.84 -25.45
C ASN A 207 9.52 -7.31 -25.46
N LEU A 208 8.60 -8.24 -25.71
CA LEU A 208 8.91 -9.68 -25.84
C LEU A 208 9.13 -10.10 -27.30
N GLY A 209 10.09 -11.00 -27.51
CA GLY A 209 10.37 -11.56 -28.84
C GLY A 209 11.06 -12.92 -28.79
N ASN A 210 11.34 -13.48 -29.96
CA ASN A 210 12.08 -14.74 -30.12
C ASN A 210 11.57 -15.88 -29.21
N PHE A 211 10.26 -16.08 -29.19
CA PHE A 211 9.62 -17.11 -28.37
C PHE A 211 10.15 -18.52 -28.67
N SER A 212 10.34 -19.32 -27.64
CA SER A 212 10.74 -20.73 -27.77
C SER A 212 9.64 -21.65 -28.34
N SER A 213 8.40 -21.16 -28.44
CA SER A 213 7.22 -21.86 -28.91
C SER A 213 6.34 -20.96 -29.76
N THR A 214 5.76 -21.49 -30.83
CA THR A 214 4.86 -20.77 -31.76
C THR A 214 3.42 -20.69 -31.24
N ASP A 215 3.13 -21.19 -30.04
CA ASP A 215 1.82 -21.09 -29.41
C ASP A 215 1.70 -19.85 -28.48
N CYS A 216 2.61 -18.89 -28.65
CA CYS A 216 2.67 -17.63 -27.90
C CYS A 216 3.05 -16.46 -28.82
N ASP A 217 2.69 -16.48 -30.09
CA ASP A 217 3.08 -15.48 -31.07
C ASP A 217 2.13 -14.26 -31.09
N THR A 218 1.03 -14.29 -30.33
CA THR A 218 0.05 -13.20 -30.19
C THR A 218 -0.34 -13.02 -28.72
N PRO A 219 -0.83 -11.82 -28.30
CA PRO A 219 -1.34 -11.61 -26.96
C PRO A 219 -2.40 -12.63 -26.53
N GLU A 220 -3.32 -12.97 -27.43
CA GLU A 220 -4.38 -13.95 -27.14
C GLU A 220 -3.82 -15.36 -26.92
N GLU A 221 -2.73 -15.73 -27.61
CA GLU A 221 -2.05 -17.01 -27.41
C GLU A 221 -1.19 -17.00 -26.14
N ALA A 222 -0.60 -15.85 -25.79
CA ALA A 222 0.18 -15.69 -24.56
C ALA A 222 -0.70 -15.81 -23.31
N LEU A 223 -1.93 -15.31 -23.38
CA LEU A 223 -2.90 -15.39 -22.28
C LEU A 223 -3.31 -16.87 -22.05
N GLY A 224 -3.04 -17.38 -20.86
CA GLY A 224 -3.19 -18.79 -20.52
C GLY A 224 -1.99 -19.66 -20.92
N ARG A 225 -0.85 -19.04 -21.28
CA ARG A 225 0.44 -19.69 -21.57
C ARG A 225 1.60 -19.04 -20.83
N LEU A 226 1.91 -17.78 -21.15
CA LEU A 226 2.95 -16.97 -20.49
C LEU A 226 2.39 -16.23 -19.29
N PHE A 227 1.11 -15.91 -19.33
CA PHE A 227 0.39 -15.18 -18.31
C PHE A 227 -0.93 -15.91 -17.99
N PRO A 228 -1.44 -15.86 -16.74
CA PRO A 228 -2.65 -16.60 -16.38
C PRO A 228 -3.87 -16.11 -17.14
N ALA A 229 -4.72 -17.04 -17.60
CA ALA A 229 -6.00 -16.68 -18.23
C ALA A 229 -6.87 -15.85 -17.27
N LYS A 230 -7.63 -14.87 -17.78
CA LYS A 230 -8.46 -13.96 -16.96
C LYS A 230 -9.37 -14.67 -15.95
N ALA A 231 -9.92 -15.85 -16.33
CA ALA A 231 -10.76 -16.65 -15.43
C ALA A 231 -9.95 -17.25 -14.26
N ASP A 232 -8.72 -17.67 -14.52
CA ASP A 232 -7.82 -18.22 -13.50
C ASP A 232 -7.33 -17.10 -12.57
N GLN A 233 -7.00 -15.91 -13.12
CA GLN A 233 -6.68 -14.73 -12.33
C GLN A 233 -7.79 -14.39 -11.33
N ARG A 234 -9.05 -14.28 -11.79
CA ARG A 234 -10.19 -14.02 -10.91
C ARG A 234 -10.37 -15.11 -9.84
N THR A 235 -10.13 -16.36 -10.19
CA THR A 235 -10.20 -17.48 -9.24
C THR A 235 -9.09 -17.38 -8.20
N MET A 236 -7.86 -17.09 -8.62
CA MET A 236 -6.73 -16.90 -7.70
C MET A 236 -6.93 -15.69 -6.80
N LEU A 237 -7.31 -14.53 -7.34
CA LEU A 237 -7.57 -13.32 -6.54
C LEU A 237 -8.68 -13.54 -5.51
N THR A 238 -9.73 -14.30 -5.88
CA THR A 238 -10.79 -14.67 -4.93
C THR A 238 -10.24 -15.55 -3.81
N GLY A 239 -9.49 -16.60 -4.13
CA GLY A 239 -8.90 -17.50 -3.13
C GLY A 239 -7.89 -16.77 -2.22
N ILE A 240 -7.08 -15.86 -2.79
CA ILE A 240 -6.16 -15.02 -2.04
C ILE A 240 -6.92 -14.10 -1.08
N GLY A 241 -7.99 -13.44 -1.55
CA GLY A 241 -8.83 -12.58 -0.72
C GLY A 241 -9.54 -13.33 0.41
N ASP A 242 -9.97 -14.57 0.16
CA ASP A 242 -10.56 -15.43 1.18
C ASP A 242 -9.52 -15.85 2.25
N ALA A 243 -8.26 -16.02 1.85
CA ALA A 243 -7.16 -16.37 2.75
C ALA A 243 -6.66 -15.16 3.55
N LEU A 244 -6.41 -14.01 2.89
CA LEU A 244 -5.78 -12.82 3.47
C LEU A 244 -6.81 -11.85 4.10
N THR A 245 -7.55 -12.30 5.10
CA THR A 245 -8.62 -11.50 5.73
C THR A 245 -8.12 -10.48 6.76
N THR A 246 -6.90 -10.64 7.26
CA THR A 246 -6.34 -9.86 8.38
C THR A 246 -5.13 -9.04 7.99
N ILE A 247 -4.37 -9.47 6.98
CA ILE A 247 -3.22 -8.74 6.46
C ILE A 247 -3.67 -7.98 5.20
N PRO A 248 -3.42 -6.67 5.12
CA PRO A 248 -3.68 -5.91 3.89
C PRO A 248 -2.84 -6.44 2.73
N TRP A 249 -3.43 -6.45 1.56
CA TRP A 249 -2.78 -6.85 0.32
C TRP A 249 -3.30 -6.05 -0.87
N GLY A 250 -2.54 -6.00 -1.94
CA GLY A 250 -2.91 -5.30 -3.16
C GLY A 250 -2.33 -5.93 -4.41
N ILE A 251 -2.84 -5.49 -5.55
CA ILE A 251 -2.34 -5.83 -6.89
C ILE A 251 -1.78 -4.59 -7.56
N SER A 252 -0.89 -4.77 -8.56
CA SER A 252 -0.41 -3.64 -9.36
C SER A 252 -1.57 -2.99 -10.13
N ILE A 253 -1.45 -1.68 -10.35
CA ILE A 253 -2.34 -0.92 -11.23
C ILE A 253 -2.31 -1.42 -12.68
N ASP A 254 -1.27 -2.13 -13.08
CA ASP A 254 -1.14 -2.75 -14.41
C ASP A 254 -2.20 -3.82 -14.68
N ALA A 255 -2.84 -4.32 -13.63
CA ALA A 255 -4.04 -5.14 -13.77
C ALA A 255 -5.21 -4.42 -14.46
N ALA A 256 -5.12 -3.10 -14.70
CA ALA A 256 -6.04 -2.33 -15.53
C ALA A 256 -5.88 -2.62 -17.04
N ASP A 257 -4.81 -3.28 -17.47
CA ASP A 257 -4.62 -3.73 -18.84
C ASP A 257 -5.79 -4.62 -19.30
N THR A 258 -6.50 -4.17 -20.33
CA THR A 258 -7.67 -4.88 -20.86
C THR A 258 -7.32 -6.16 -21.61
N ASP A 259 -6.10 -6.32 -22.09
CA ASP A 259 -5.65 -7.52 -22.78
C ASP A 259 -5.28 -8.63 -21.79
N PHE A 260 -4.52 -8.31 -20.76
CA PHE A 260 -3.99 -9.27 -19.78
C PHE A 260 -4.64 -9.20 -18.40
N GLY A 261 -5.22 -8.07 -17.99
CA GLY A 261 -5.84 -7.89 -16.68
C GLY A 261 -7.05 -8.78 -16.41
N PRO A 262 -7.45 -8.95 -15.13
CA PRO A 262 -8.50 -9.90 -14.73
C PRO A 262 -9.92 -9.44 -15.10
N TYR A 263 -10.11 -8.15 -15.32
CA TYR A 263 -11.42 -7.53 -15.54
C TYR A 263 -11.46 -6.79 -16.89
N ASP A 264 -12.64 -6.71 -17.49
CA ASP A 264 -12.83 -6.15 -18.82
C ASP A 264 -13.61 -4.82 -18.79
N ALA A 265 -13.81 -4.20 -17.62
CA ALA A 265 -14.60 -2.98 -17.44
C ALA A 265 -14.07 -2.12 -16.29
N ASP A 266 -14.31 -0.83 -16.36
CA ASP A 266 -13.87 0.20 -15.42
C ASP A 266 -14.47 0.05 -13.99
N GLU A 267 -15.27 -0.97 -13.74
CA GLU A 267 -15.85 -1.28 -12.44
C GLU A 267 -15.59 -2.74 -12.09
N LEU A 268 -15.14 -2.97 -10.87
CA LEU A 268 -14.99 -4.32 -10.35
C LEU A 268 -16.37 -4.99 -10.26
N PRO A 269 -16.51 -6.23 -10.78
CA PRO A 269 -17.76 -6.99 -10.64
C PRO A 269 -18.18 -7.14 -9.17
N ALA A 270 -19.47 -7.15 -8.91
CA ALA A 270 -19.99 -7.42 -7.57
C ALA A 270 -19.49 -8.77 -7.05
N GLY A 271 -18.89 -8.78 -5.88
CA GLY A 271 -18.27 -9.96 -5.27
C GLY A 271 -16.78 -10.15 -5.58
N SER A 272 -16.16 -9.21 -6.28
CA SER A 272 -14.68 -9.18 -6.38
C SER A 272 -14.05 -9.08 -4.98
N PRO A 273 -12.88 -9.68 -4.77
CA PRO A 273 -12.18 -9.59 -3.49
C PRO A 273 -11.79 -8.14 -3.18
N ALA A 274 -11.65 -7.84 -1.91
CA ALA A 274 -11.22 -6.53 -1.46
C ALA A 274 -9.69 -6.48 -1.41
N PHE A 275 -9.07 -5.76 -2.33
CA PHE A 275 -7.63 -5.52 -2.41
C PHE A 275 -7.33 -4.01 -2.46
N GLY A 276 -6.10 -3.64 -2.09
CA GLY A 276 -5.50 -2.35 -2.39
C GLY A 276 -4.78 -2.38 -3.75
N LEU A 277 -4.12 -1.29 -4.05
CA LEU A 277 -3.30 -1.16 -5.27
C LEU A 277 -1.86 -0.81 -4.92
N PHE A 278 -0.96 -1.11 -5.82
CA PHE A 278 0.38 -0.52 -5.86
C PHE A 278 0.75 -0.15 -7.29
N ASP A 279 1.59 0.88 -7.41
CA ASP A 279 2.07 1.44 -8.66
C ASP A 279 3.59 1.20 -8.70
N ASP A 280 4.10 0.56 -9.72
CA ASP A 280 5.53 0.23 -9.87
C ASP A 280 6.37 1.35 -10.48
N SER A 281 5.75 2.42 -10.96
CA SER A 281 6.40 3.55 -11.60
C SER A 281 5.82 4.91 -11.20
N LEU A 282 5.53 5.07 -9.90
CA LEU A 282 4.93 6.27 -9.35
C LEU A 282 5.76 7.52 -9.69
N LEU A 283 5.07 8.57 -10.17
CA LEU A 283 5.63 9.85 -10.61
C LEU A 283 6.48 9.79 -11.89
N HIS A 284 6.44 8.70 -12.68
CA HIS A 284 7.04 8.66 -14.00
C HIS A 284 6.43 9.72 -14.94
N GLU A 285 7.13 10.09 -16.01
CA GLU A 285 6.72 11.17 -16.95
C GLU A 285 5.32 10.97 -17.55
N GLU A 286 4.87 9.74 -17.68
CA GLU A 286 3.55 9.37 -18.18
C GLU A 286 2.48 9.27 -17.08
N TRP A 287 2.78 9.70 -15.85
CA TRP A 287 1.89 9.60 -14.70
C TRP A 287 0.44 10.04 -15.00
N GLU A 288 0.25 11.24 -15.58
CA GLU A 288 -1.08 11.75 -15.88
C GLU A 288 -1.78 11.00 -17.03
N GLU A 289 -1.02 10.45 -17.98
CA GLU A 289 -1.57 9.82 -19.18
C GLU A 289 -1.85 8.33 -18.99
N THR A 290 -1.02 7.62 -18.24
CA THR A 290 -1.09 6.15 -18.08
C THR A 290 -1.42 5.75 -16.65
N ASN A 291 -0.54 6.02 -15.70
CA ASN A 291 -0.66 5.49 -14.33
C ASN A 291 -1.91 6.01 -13.63
N TYR A 292 -2.21 7.31 -13.71
CA TYR A 292 -3.42 7.86 -13.10
C TYR A 292 -4.69 7.26 -13.70
N GLY A 293 -4.71 6.99 -15.02
CA GLY A 293 -5.81 6.28 -15.69
C GLY A 293 -6.02 4.87 -15.14
N ASN A 294 -4.94 4.15 -14.83
CA ASN A 294 -5.00 2.83 -14.22
C ASN A 294 -5.53 2.90 -12.78
N TRP A 295 -5.14 3.91 -11.99
CA TRP A 295 -5.75 4.17 -10.69
C TRP A 295 -7.25 4.46 -10.81
N GLU A 296 -7.69 5.31 -11.74
CA GLU A 296 -9.10 5.60 -11.96
C GLU A 296 -9.91 4.35 -12.33
N TYR A 297 -9.33 3.43 -13.10
CA TYR A 297 -9.95 2.15 -13.44
C TYR A 297 -10.39 1.37 -12.19
N PHE A 298 -9.62 1.41 -11.11
CA PHE A 298 -9.91 0.73 -9.86
C PHE A 298 -10.52 1.63 -8.78
N TYR A 299 -11.00 2.84 -9.12
CA TYR A 299 -11.46 3.83 -8.15
C TYR A 299 -12.49 3.29 -7.14
N SER A 300 -13.34 2.35 -7.52
CA SER A 300 -14.31 1.73 -6.61
C SER A 300 -13.68 0.83 -5.54
N ALA A 301 -12.42 0.43 -5.69
CA ALA A 301 -11.74 -0.54 -4.83
C ALA A 301 -10.81 0.11 -3.79
N TYR A 302 -9.94 1.03 -4.23
CA TYR A 302 -8.77 1.40 -3.45
C TYR A 302 -8.97 2.43 -2.32
N PRO A 303 -9.91 3.39 -2.34
CA PRO A 303 -9.93 4.46 -1.32
C PRO A 303 -10.07 3.97 0.11
N ALA A 304 -10.72 2.81 0.31
CA ALA A 304 -10.90 2.20 1.63
C ALA A 304 -9.87 1.09 1.94
N ARG A 305 -8.74 1.06 1.21
CA ARG A 305 -7.70 0.04 1.33
C ARG A 305 -6.34 0.67 1.58
N MET A 306 -5.41 -0.12 2.09
CA MET A 306 -4.01 0.26 2.16
C MET A 306 -3.43 0.13 0.74
N ASN A 307 -2.85 1.21 0.24
CA ASN A 307 -2.26 1.28 -1.09
C ASN A 307 -0.80 1.67 -0.99
N GLY A 308 -0.03 1.29 -1.99
CA GLY A 308 1.38 1.58 -2.09
C GLY A 308 1.81 1.99 -3.48
N GLY A 309 3.09 2.15 -3.63
CA GLY A 309 3.75 2.39 -4.92
C GLY A 309 5.25 2.18 -4.80
N GLU A 310 5.92 2.35 -5.91
CA GLU A 310 7.37 2.34 -6.05
C GLU A 310 7.77 3.54 -6.92
N PHE A 311 8.80 4.29 -6.52
CA PHE A 311 9.28 5.38 -7.38
C PHE A 311 9.87 4.82 -8.67
N SER A 312 9.54 5.45 -9.79
CA SER A 312 10.04 5.04 -11.10
C SER A 312 11.55 4.85 -11.13
N TYR A 313 12.01 3.71 -11.64
CA TYR A 313 13.42 3.41 -11.91
C TYR A 313 13.79 3.58 -13.39
N TYR A 314 12.91 4.09 -14.21
CA TYR A 314 13.16 4.27 -15.65
C TYR A 314 14.28 5.25 -15.93
N THR A 315 14.45 6.27 -15.07
CA THR A 315 15.52 7.25 -15.23
C THR A 315 16.15 7.64 -13.88
N ASP A 316 17.46 7.94 -13.88
CA ASP A 316 18.12 8.54 -12.72
C ASP A 316 17.45 9.86 -12.30
N TYR A 317 16.92 10.60 -13.28
CA TYR A 317 16.21 11.86 -13.02
C TYR A 317 14.95 11.65 -12.17
N ASP A 318 14.14 10.63 -12.47
CA ASP A 318 12.94 10.33 -11.68
C ASP A 318 13.31 10.01 -10.23
N GLN A 319 14.35 9.20 -10.02
CA GLN A 319 14.84 8.85 -8.69
C GLN A 319 15.39 10.07 -7.93
N GLU A 320 16.25 10.89 -8.55
CA GLU A 320 16.86 12.07 -7.92
C GLU A 320 15.83 13.11 -7.52
N HIS A 321 14.74 13.27 -8.30
CA HIS A 321 13.73 14.31 -8.12
C HIS A 321 12.41 13.82 -7.52
N ALA A 322 12.28 12.54 -7.15
CA ALA A 322 11.04 11.95 -6.62
C ALA A 322 10.49 12.69 -5.39
N LEU A 323 11.36 13.26 -4.56
CA LEU A 323 10.99 13.96 -3.33
C LEU A 323 11.05 15.49 -3.45
N ASP A 324 11.24 16.02 -4.65
CA ASP A 324 11.17 17.46 -4.90
C ASP A 324 9.75 18.00 -4.71
N ALA A 325 9.64 19.30 -4.45
CA ALA A 325 8.36 19.95 -4.17
C ALA A 325 7.31 19.83 -5.28
N ASN A 326 7.75 19.60 -6.53
CA ASN A 326 6.87 19.38 -7.68
C ASN A 326 7.10 18.01 -8.33
N GLY A 327 7.81 17.11 -7.64
CA GLY A 327 8.21 15.82 -8.21
C GLY A 327 9.05 15.95 -9.49
N PRO A 328 9.43 14.85 -10.13
CA PRO A 328 10.21 14.86 -11.36
C PRO A 328 9.45 15.42 -12.56
N ASN A 329 8.13 15.25 -12.60
CA ASN A 329 7.28 15.49 -13.77
C ASN A 329 6.10 16.45 -13.50
N GLY A 330 6.21 17.30 -12.49
CA GLY A 330 5.24 18.34 -12.18
C GLY A 330 4.13 17.94 -11.20
N VAL A 331 4.11 16.70 -10.72
CA VAL A 331 3.22 16.20 -9.67
C VAL A 331 4.05 15.85 -8.45
N SER A 332 3.72 16.43 -7.30
CA SER A 332 4.42 16.14 -6.04
C SER A 332 3.97 14.82 -5.43
N LEU A 333 4.85 14.20 -4.61
CA LEU A 333 4.49 13.02 -3.81
C LEU A 333 3.22 13.25 -2.98
N ALA A 334 3.04 14.44 -2.40
CA ALA A 334 1.87 14.75 -1.58
C ALA A 334 0.56 14.82 -2.38
N GLU A 335 0.62 15.29 -3.63
CA GLU A 335 -0.52 15.30 -4.56
C GLU A 335 -0.89 13.88 -4.97
N ALA A 336 0.04 13.12 -5.52
CA ALA A 336 -0.18 11.73 -5.90
C ALA A 336 -0.69 10.88 -4.72
N ALA A 337 -0.09 11.06 -3.54
CA ALA A 337 -0.50 10.33 -2.34
C ALA A 337 -1.94 10.63 -1.92
N ARG A 338 -2.39 11.88 -2.08
CA ARG A 338 -3.77 12.25 -1.75
C ARG A 338 -4.75 11.71 -2.78
N ASP A 339 -4.42 11.82 -4.07
CA ASP A 339 -5.30 11.42 -5.15
C ASP A 339 -5.48 9.90 -5.21
N CYS A 340 -4.43 9.15 -4.89
CA CYS A 340 -4.43 7.68 -4.91
C CYS A 340 -4.49 7.02 -3.51
N CYS A 341 -4.70 7.79 -2.44
CA CYS A 341 -4.79 7.29 -1.06
C CYS A 341 -3.59 6.42 -0.66
N ILE A 342 -2.35 6.87 -0.97
CA ILE A 342 -1.13 6.08 -0.81
C ILE A 342 -0.67 6.04 0.65
N SER A 343 -0.44 4.85 1.17
CA SER A 343 0.09 4.61 2.51
C SER A 343 1.62 4.53 2.52
N PHE A 344 2.23 3.96 1.49
CA PHE A 344 3.67 3.76 1.41
C PHE A 344 4.18 3.84 -0.03
N VAL A 345 5.46 4.18 -0.20
CA VAL A 345 6.14 4.15 -1.51
C VAL A 345 7.51 3.50 -1.33
N ILE A 346 7.80 2.46 -2.11
CA ILE A 346 9.12 1.86 -2.19
C ILE A 346 10.05 2.86 -2.89
N GLY A 347 11.14 3.22 -2.22
CA GLY A 347 12.06 4.23 -2.69
C GLY A 347 13.48 3.90 -2.20
N ASP A 348 13.99 2.73 -2.57
CA ASP A 348 15.30 2.24 -2.11
C ASP A 348 16.44 3.19 -2.49
N GLY A 349 16.42 3.72 -3.72
CA GLY A 349 17.38 4.68 -4.23
C GLY A 349 17.40 6.01 -3.46
N GLN A 350 16.34 6.36 -2.75
CA GLN A 350 16.24 7.63 -2.04
C GLN A 350 17.28 7.80 -0.93
N SER A 351 17.78 6.70 -0.37
CA SER A 351 18.88 6.74 0.60
C SER A 351 20.18 7.32 0.05
N GLU A 352 20.35 7.37 -1.27
CA GLU A 352 21.50 7.97 -1.95
C GLU A 352 21.33 9.48 -2.22
N TYR A 353 20.08 9.95 -2.38
CA TYR A 353 19.79 11.31 -2.83
C TYR A 353 19.42 12.25 -1.67
N VAL A 354 18.83 11.75 -0.59
CA VAL A 354 18.34 12.59 0.49
C VAL A 354 18.88 12.21 1.86
N THR A 355 18.78 13.14 2.82
CA THR A 355 19.12 12.85 4.22
C THR A 355 18.01 12.06 4.92
N ALA A 356 18.34 11.37 6.01
CA ALA A 356 17.38 10.64 6.83
C ALA A 356 16.20 11.52 7.30
N ASP A 357 16.48 12.78 7.69
CA ASP A 357 15.42 13.73 8.10
C ASP A 357 14.49 14.12 6.95
N ALA A 358 15.04 14.28 5.74
CA ALA A 358 14.26 14.59 4.53
C ALA A 358 13.39 13.38 4.13
N LEU A 359 13.95 12.17 4.19
CA LEU A 359 13.19 10.94 3.94
C LEU A 359 12.03 10.77 4.94
N ALA A 360 12.30 11.01 6.24
CA ALA A 360 11.26 10.98 7.26
C ALA A 360 10.18 12.04 7.03
N ALA A 361 10.58 13.24 6.58
CA ALA A 361 9.63 14.31 6.26
C ALA A 361 8.74 13.96 5.06
N ALA A 362 9.29 13.35 4.02
CA ALA A 362 8.54 12.82 2.88
C ALA A 362 7.59 11.70 3.33
N GLY A 363 8.09 10.75 4.11
CA GLY A 363 7.29 9.63 4.62
C GLY A 363 6.10 10.05 5.49
N ARG A 364 6.17 11.18 6.20
CA ARG A 364 5.04 11.73 6.97
C ARG A 364 3.94 12.37 6.12
N GLN A 365 4.14 12.53 4.82
CA GLN A 365 3.10 13.00 3.89
C GLN A 365 2.23 11.84 3.40
N LEU A 366 2.64 10.59 3.68
CA LEU A 366 1.97 9.37 3.25
C LEU A 366 1.14 8.78 4.38
N GLY A 367 0.08 8.07 4.02
CA GLY A 367 -0.74 7.31 4.94
C GLY A 367 -1.69 8.15 5.78
N TYR A 368 -2.01 7.65 6.96
CA TYR A 368 -2.91 8.31 7.90
C TYR A 368 -2.14 9.28 8.82
N ALA A 369 -2.84 10.30 9.27
CA ALA A 369 -2.42 11.21 10.34
C ALA A 369 -3.60 11.47 11.27
N LEU A 370 -3.35 11.63 12.58
CA LEU A 370 -4.41 11.80 13.55
C LEU A 370 -4.46 13.21 14.09
N ALA A 371 -5.68 13.78 14.12
CA ALA A 371 -6.00 15.00 14.83
C ALA A 371 -7.11 14.72 15.84
N ILE A 372 -6.92 15.12 17.08
CA ILE A 372 -7.96 15.11 18.12
C ILE A 372 -8.71 16.42 18.00
N GLU A 373 -9.98 16.34 17.61
CA GLU A 373 -10.86 17.49 17.43
C GLU A 373 -11.55 17.89 18.73
N ASP A 374 -11.85 16.88 19.59
CA ASP A 374 -12.49 17.10 20.88
C ASP A 374 -12.15 15.98 21.87
N ALA A 375 -12.14 16.32 23.15
CA ALA A 375 -12.03 15.35 24.24
C ALA A 375 -12.86 15.83 25.43
N THR A 376 -13.84 15.05 25.87
CA THR A 376 -14.74 15.39 26.96
C THR A 376 -14.87 14.24 27.96
N ILE A 377 -15.22 14.59 29.20
CA ILE A 377 -15.55 13.61 30.24
C ILE A 377 -16.92 13.91 30.83
N LEU A 378 -17.80 12.92 30.82
CA LEU A 378 -19.14 12.99 31.39
C LEU A 378 -19.45 11.70 32.18
N GLU A 379 -19.77 11.82 33.45
CA GLU A 379 -20.16 10.70 34.33
C GLU A 379 -19.22 9.49 34.29
N GLY A 380 -17.89 9.76 34.21
CA GLY A 380 -16.85 8.72 34.15
C GLY A 380 -16.70 8.05 32.78
N THR A 381 -17.27 8.65 31.75
CA THR A 381 -17.04 8.28 30.36
C THR A 381 -16.26 9.38 29.66
N VAL A 382 -15.11 9.04 29.11
CA VAL A 382 -14.32 9.91 28.23
C VAL A 382 -14.71 9.63 26.79
N THR A 383 -15.03 10.68 26.04
CA THR A 383 -15.26 10.65 24.59
C THR A 383 -14.17 11.46 23.91
N ILE A 384 -13.51 10.88 22.91
CA ILE A 384 -12.46 11.51 22.13
C ILE A 384 -12.85 11.44 20.66
N THR A 385 -13.04 12.60 20.04
CA THR A 385 -13.30 12.71 18.60
C THR A 385 -11.98 12.80 17.85
N VAL A 386 -11.71 11.82 17.02
CA VAL A 386 -10.45 11.70 16.27
C VAL A 386 -10.74 11.78 14.78
N ARG A 387 -10.09 12.74 14.10
CA ARG A 387 -10.11 12.86 12.63
C ARG A 387 -8.86 12.23 12.03
N ASN A 388 -9.02 11.55 10.90
CA ASN A 388 -7.91 11.17 10.05
C ASN A 388 -7.55 12.33 9.12
N SER A 389 -6.54 13.10 9.46
CA SER A 389 -6.06 14.24 8.67
C SER A 389 -5.00 13.86 7.62
N GLY A 390 -4.75 12.55 7.45
CA GLY A 390 -3.82 12.01 6.44
C GLY A 390 -4.46 11.83 5.07
N CYS A 391 -3.73 11.18 4.16
CA CYS A 391 -4.17 10.93 2.78
C CYS A 391 -4.68 9.49 2.55
N ALA A 392 -4.55 8.58 3.50
CA ALA A 392 -4.95 7.18 3.34
C ALA A 392 -5.75 6.65 4.55
N VAL A 393 -6.43 5.53 4.35
CA VAL A 393 -7.20 4.85 5.39
C VAL A 393 -6.32 4.32 6.52
N ILE A 394 -6.85 4.21 7.73
CA ILE A 394 -6.19 3.51 8.84
C ILE A 394 -6.38 2.00 8.65
N PRO A 395 -5.32 1.22 8.31
CA PRO A 395 -5.49 -0.16 7.86
C PRO A 395 -5.63 -1.19 8.97
N TYR A 396 -5.39 -0.84 10.22
CA TYR A 396 -5.36 -1.75 11.37
C TYR A 396 -6.18 -1.24 12.55
N HIS A 397 -6.46 -2.12 13.51
CA HIS A 397 -7.17 -1.74 14.72
C HIS A 397 -6.29 -0.86 15.60
N LEU A 398 -6.71 0.39 15.76
CA LEU A 398 -6.03 1.40 16.58
C LEU A 398 -7.04 1.96 17.60
N TYR A 399 -6.67 1.96 18.86
CA TYR A 399 -7.51 2.31 19.98
C TYR A 399 -6.94 3.50 20.75
N ALA A 400 -7.79 4.38 21.27
CA ALA A 400 -7.40 5.36 22.26
C ALA A 400 -7.21 4.68 23.63
N ALA A 401 -6.22 5.09 24.40
CA ALA A 401 -5.97 4.53 25.72
C ALA A 401 -5.44 5.59 26.71
N PHE A 402 -5.79 5.42 27.99
CA PHE A 402 -5.17 6.06 29.14
C PHE A 402 -4.53 4.97 30.01
N GLY A 403 -3.21 4.97 30.10
CA GLY A 403 -2.50 3.88 30.76
C GLY A 403 -2.86 2.52 30.18
N THR A 404 -3.58 1.68 30.94
CA THR A 404 -4.02 0.34 30.50
C THR A 404 -5.49 0.26 30.12
N VAL A 405 -6.26 1.34 30.23
CA VAL A 405 -7.67 1.39 29.86
C VAL A 405 -7.77 1.85 28.40
N GLN A 406 -8.37 1.05 27.54
CA GLN A 406 -8.53 1.38 26.11
C GLN A 406 -9.98 1.46 25.69
N SER A 407 -10.24 2.17 24.59
CA SER A 407 -11.56 2.24 23.94
C SER A 407 -11.99 0.88 23.41
N THR A 408 -13.32 0.66 23.33
CA THR A 408 -13.87 -0.53 22.69
C THR A 408 -13.99 -0.37 21.17
N GLN A 409 -14.14 0.87 20.71
CA GLN A 409 -14.14 1.23 19.30
C GLN A 409 -12.70 1.39 18.81
N SER A 410 -12.46 1.08 17.55
CA SER A 410 -11.17 1.30 16.91
C SER A 410 -11.28 2.23 15.71
N LEU A 411 -10.17 2.81 15.31
CA LEU A 411 -10.05 3.67 14.13
C LEU A 411 -9.85 2.90 12.82
N LYS A 412 -9.77 1.55 12.84
CA LYS A 412 -9.63 0.77 11.59
C LYS A 412 -10.71 1.16 10.59
N GLY A 413 -10.29 1.43 9.35
CA GLY A 413 -11.18 1.82 8.26
C GLY A 413 -11.67 3.27 8.31
N LEU A 414 -11.08 4.12 9.17
CA LEU A 414 -11.34 5.56 9.15
C LEU A 414 -10.67 6.17 7.91
N LEU A 415 -11.49 6.71 7.01
CA LEU A 415 -11.03 7.32 5.75
C LEU A 415 -10.41 8.71 5.99
N PRO A 416 -9.64 9.24 5.03
CA PRO A 416 -9.19 10.63 5.05
C PRO A 416 -10.36 11.60 5.28
N ASP A 417 -10.12 12.61 6.10
CA ASP A 417 -11.07 13.67 6.50
C ASP A 417 -12.31 13.20 7.29
N ASP A 418 -12.50 11.90 7.50
CA ASP A 418 -13.54 11.39 8.37
C ASP A 418 -13.13 11.49 9.85
N SER A 419 -14.15 11.65 10.74
CA SER A 419 -13.99 11.65 12.20
C SER A 419 -14.72 10.48 12.84
N ARG A 420 -14.22 10.03 14.00
CA ARG A 420 -14.83 8.96 14.80
C ARG A 420 -14.66 9.22 16.29
N ASP A 421 -15.75 8.99 17.01
CA ASP A 421 -15.74 9.02 18.48
C ASP A 421 -15.24 7.70 19.05
N LEU A 422 -14.29 7.82 19.98
CA LEU A 422 -13.77 6.71 20.78
C LEU A 422 -14.19 6.93 22.23
N THR A 423 -14.82 5.94 22.84
CA THR A 423 -15.30 6.05 24.22
C THR A 423 -14.56 5.12 25.17
N LEU A 424 -14.23 5.63 26.35
CA LEU A 424 -13.56 4.90 27.43
C LEU A 424 -14.32 5.12 28.74
N THR A 425 -14.46 4.08 29.55
CA THR A 425 -14.97 4.24 30.92
C THR A 425 -13.82 4.39 31.89
N ILE A 426 -13.61 5.63 32.37
CA ILE A 426 -12.53 5.99 33.28
C ILE A 426 -12.95 7.21 34.11
N THR A 427 -12.84 7.10 35.44
CA THR A 427 -13.41 8.12 36.35
C THR A 427 -12.49 9.34 36.56
N ASP A 428 -11.19 9.14 36.45
CA ASP A 428 -10.17 10.19 36.67
C ASP A 428 -9.01 9.92 35.70
N PRO A 429 -9.19 10.32 34.41
CA PRO A 429 -8.15 10.12 33.38
C PRO A 429 -6.98 11.04 33.66
N ASP A 430 -5.77 10.50 33.64
CA ASP A 430 -4.53 11.28 33.63
C ASP A 430 -4.16 11.60 32.16
N PRO A 431 -4.31 12.87 31.70
CA PRO A 431 -4.03 13.25 30.31
C PRO A 431 -2.62 12.90 29.84
N ASP A 432 -1.63 12.91 30.73
CA ASP A 432 -0.24 12.59 30.40
C ASP A 432 -0.04 11.11 30.04
N THR A 433 -1.00 10.25 30.42
CA THR A 433 -0.97 8.81 30.07
C THR A 433 -1.69 8.48 28.77
N PHE A 434 -2.28 9.49 28.10
CA PHE A 434 -3.00 9.28 26.85
C PHE A 434 -2.07 8.84 25.72
N HIS A 435 -2.50 7.83 24.95
CA HIS A 435 -1.80 7.36 23.77
C HIS A 435 -2.74 6.54 22.88
N PHE A 436 -2.34 6.34 21.62
CA PHE A 436 -2.95 5.34 20.75
C PHE A 436 -2.21 4.02 20.86
N THR A 437 -2.94 2.90 20.88
CA THR A 437 -2.41 1.54 21.04
C THR A 437 -3.03 0.55 20.06
N SER A 438 -2.28 -0.49 19.73
CA SER A 438 -2.74 -1.60 18.90
C SER A 438 -1.94 -2.87 19.20
N PRO A 439 -2.55 -4.07 19.12
CA PRO A 439 -1.83 -5.33 19.30
C PRO A 439 -0.83 -5.62 18.16
N VAL A 440 -0.94 -4.92 17.03
CA VAL A 440 -0.03 -5.13 15.87
C VAL A 440 1.16 -4.18 15.86
N LEU A 441 1.22 -3.18 16.75
CA LEU A 441 2.37 -2.30 16.85
C LEU A 441 3.59 -3.04 17.39
N LEU A 442 4.73 -2.85 16.74
CA LEU A 442 6.00 -3.39 17.21
C LEU A 442 6.59 -2.54 18.35
N SER A 443 7.49 -3.14 19.11
CA SER A 443 8.16 -2.43 20.22
C SER A 443 8.89 -1.18 19.71
N GLY A 444 8.61 -0.04 20.31
CA GLY A 444 9.20 1.25 19.96
C GLY A 444 8.40 2.06 18.94
N GLN A 445 7.42 1.48 18.27
CA GLN A 445 6.54 2.25 17.40
C GLN A 445 5.64 3.19 18.22
N VAL A 446 5.46 4.40 17.70
CA VAL A 446 4.68 5.47 18.33
C VAL A 446 3.69 6.00 17.30
N VAL A 447 2.43 6.10 17.69
CA VAL A 447 1.42 6.80 16.89
C VAL A 447 1.37 8.26 17.36
N ALA A 448 1.73 9.16 16.46
CA ALA A 448 1.67 10.61 16.68
C ALA A 448 0.25 11.14 16.47
N TYR A 449 -0.07 12.28 17.09
CA TYR A 449 -1.32 12.99 16.88
C TYR A 449 -1.16 14.48 17.23
N THR A 450 -1.98 15.29 16.59
CA THR A 450 -2.16 16.71 16.92
C THR A 450 -3.44 16.90 17.75
N VAL A 451 -3.59 18.06 18.39
CA VAL A 451 -4.83 18.49 19.07
C VAL A 451 -5.22 19.81 18.43
N GLU A 452 -6.45 19.93 17.97
CA GLU A 452 -7.00 21.11 17.25
C GLU A 452 -7.73 22.10 18.17
#